data_71e9d06c1b37d0fdbddcde4b13bbca23
#
_entry.id   71e9d06c1b37d0fdbddcde4b13bbca23
#
_cell.length_a   1.000
_cell.length_b   1.000
_cell.length_c   1.000
_cell.angle_alpha   90.00
_cell.angle_beta   90.00
_cell.angle_gamma   90.00
#
_symmetry.space_group_name_H-M   'P 1'
#
loop_
_entity.id
_entity.type
_entity.pdbx_description
1 polymer ?
#
loop_
_entity_poly.entity_id
_entity_poly.type
_entity_poly.pdbx_seq_one_letter_code
_entity_poly.pdbx_strand_id
1 'polypeptide(L)'
;MSHRPYFFNNRLYLENMSDKTIEMPSMEDEQLLNEVMEDSLTEVGIKGTNKKYKIGWLKKGTMRKMTSVALEKGKDDTLSAKTAALIVLNNYWKIKFFYPILWRWFFYMKEYTDEQLSEILATGKKKVPYIPFLTNTILVTGMRDTMMTMTKEEAERIRQGLHTGKPQP
;
A
#
# COMPACT_ATOMS: atom_id res chain seq x y z
N MET A 1 -56.33 -3.78 -8.95
CA MET A 1 -55.03 -3.28 -8.51
C MET A 1 -53.95 -3.94 -9.36
N SER A 2 -53.43 -3.21 -10.32
CA SER A 2 -52.52 -3.73 -11.37
C SER A 2 -51.08 -3.47 -10.95
N HIS A 3 -50.32 -4.54 -10.63
CA HIS A 3 -48.86 -4.47 -10.43
C HIS A 3 -48.19 -4.41 -11.79
N ARG A 4 -47.57 -3.27 -12.12
CA ARG A 4 -46.61 -3.14 -13.24
C ARG A 4 -45.22 -3.52 -12.74
N PRO A 5 -44.50 -4.44 -13.42
CA PRO A 5 -43.10 -4.69 -13.11
C PRO A 5 -42.24 -3.55 -13.63
N TYR A 6 -41.40 -3.01 -12.76
CA TYR A 6 -40.35 -2.05 -13.13
C TYR A 6 -39.25 -2.79 -13.91
N PHE A 7 -39.32 -2.69 -15.23
CA PHE A 7 -38.17 -3.04 -16.08
C PHE A 7 -37.09 -1.95 -15.92
N PHE A 8 -36.06 -2.22 -15.14
CA PHE A 8 -34.87 -1.42 -15.09
C PHE A 8 -34.18 -1.47 -16.46
N ASN A 9 -34.12 -0.33 -17.12
CA ASN A 9 -33.59 -0.18 -18.46
C ASN A 9 -32.04 -0.20 -18.42
N ASN A 10 -31.46 -1.40 -18.33
CA ASN A 10 -30.02 -1.64 -18.32
C ASN A 10 -29.32 -1.28 -19.65
N ARG A 11 -30.07 -0.86 -20.67
CA ARG A 11 -29.53 -0.55 -21.99
C ARG A 11 -28.80 0.79 -22.03
N LEU A 12 -29.25 1.75 -21.22
CA LEU A 12 -28.64 3.09 -21.16
C LEU A 12 -27.24 3.13 -20.47
N TYR A 13 -26.95 2.14 -19.60
CA TYR A 13 -25.65 2.07 -18.96
C TYR A 13 -24.56 1.46 -19.84
N LEU A 14 -24.91 0.61 -20.79
CA LEU A 14 -23.96 -0.02 -21.71
C LEU A 14 -23.57 0.86 -22.89
N GLU A 15 -24.46 1.75 -23.34
CA GLU A 15 -24.15 2.69 -24.43
C GLU A 15 -23.19 3.80 -24.01
N ASN A 16 -23.16 4.20 -22.72
CA ASN A 16 -22.22 5.21 -22.23
C ASN A 16 -20.83 4.67 -21.89
N MET A 17 -20.60 3.36 -21.93
CA MET A 17 -19.27 2.77 -21.73
C MET A 17 -18.52 2.48 -23.04
N SER A 18 -19.20 2.55 -24.18
CA SER A 18 -18.65 2.18 -25.49
C SER A 18 -17.79 3.28 -26.12
N ASP A 19 -17.85 4.51 -25.64
CA ASP A 19 -17.16 5.67 -26.25
C ASP A 19 -16.00 6.24 -25.43
N LYS A 20 -15.60 5.59 -24.35
CA LYS A 20 -14.29 5.88 -23.78
C LYS A 20 -13.26 5.07 -24.53
N THR A 21 -12.80 5.63 -25.63
CA THR A 21 -11.52 5.28 -26.24
C THR A 21 -10.51 5.31 -25.09
N ILE A 22 -10.03 4.15 -24.68
CA ILE A 22 -8.88 4.06 -23.77
C ILE A 22 -7.72 4.54 -24.64
N GLU A 23 -7.42 5.84 -24.55
CA GLU A 23 -6.23 6.39 -25.15
C GLU A 23 -5.06 5.63 -24.54
N MET A 24 -4.31 4.92 -25.38
CA MET A 24 -3.06 4.32 -24.92
C MET A 24 -2.18 5.46 -24.40
N PRO A 25 -1.58 5.28 -23.19
CA PRO A 25 -0.68 6.28 -22.66
C PRO A 25 0.38 6.62 -23.69
N SER A 26 0.66 7.91 -23.84
CA SER A 26 1.70 8.37 -24.77
C SER A 26 3.07 7.85 -24.30
N MET A 27 4.05 7.78 -25.19
CA MET A 27 5.43 7.43 -24.79
C MET A 27 5.97 8.33 -23.68
N GLU A 28 5.50 9.58 -23.60
CA GLU A 28 5.86 10.53 -22.56
C GLU A 28 5.22 10.14 -21.22
N ASP A 29 3.98 9.65 -21.22
CA ASP A 29 3.30 9.17 -20.02
C ASP A 29 3.95 7.88 -19.50
N GLU A 30 4.39 6.98 -20.39
CA GLU A 30 5.15 5.78 -20.01
C GLU A 30 6.53 6.14 -19.44
N GLN A 31 7.21 7.14 -20.00
CA GLN A 31 8.49 7.62 -19.47
C GLN A 31 8.31 8.28 -18.10
N LEU A 32 7.29 9.12 -17.93
CA LEU A 32 6.94 9.71 -16.63
C LEU A 32 6.58 8.65 -15.61
N LEU A 33 5.84 7.62 -16.01
CA LEU A 33 5.47 6.50 -15.14
C LEU A 33 6.70 5.68 -14.75
N ASN A 34 7.62 5.43 -15.67
CA ASN A 34 8.88 4.76 -15.40
C ASN A 34 9.79 5.60 -14.50
N GLU A 35 9.86 6.92 -14.71
CA GLU A 35 10.64 7.84 -13.88
C GLU A 35 10.07 7.93 -12.45
N VAL A 36 8.75 7.86 -12.29
CA VAL A 36 8.07 7.76 -11.00
C VAL A 36 8.25 6.38 -10.36
N MET A 37 8.34 5.32 -11.16
CA MET A 37 8.53 3.94 -10.69
C MET A 37 10.01 3.56 -10.54
N GLU A 38 10.93 4.27 -11.17
CA GLU A 38 12.35 4.07 -10.93
C GLU A 38 12.66 4.24 -9.45
N ASP A 39 13.46 3.32 -8.93
CA ASP A 39 13.89 3.24 -7.53
C ASP A 39 14.85 4.42 -7.23
N SER A 40 14.38 5.64 -7.52
CA SER A 40 15.14 6.86 -7.37
C SER A 40 15.41 7.10 -5.89
N LEU A 41 16.63 6.74 -5.48
CA LEU A 41 17.15 7.08 -4.17
C LEU A 41 17.24 8.60 -4.07
N THR A 42 16.47 9.18 -3.18
CA THR A 42 16.54 10.62 -2.90
C THR A 42 17.55 10.86 -1.79
N GLU A 43 18.54 11.70 -2.08
CA GLU A 43 19.50 12.13 -1.05
C GLU A 43 18.86 13.25 -0.22
N VAL A 44 18.83 13.04 1.08
CA VAL A 44 18.27 13.98 2.06
C VAL A 44 19.34 14.32 3.09
N GLY A 45 19.54 15.60 3.31
CA GLY A 45 20.42 16.11 4.35
C GLY A 45 19.69 16.34 5.66
N ILE A 46 20.42 16.35 6.76
CA ILE A 46 19.91 16.87 8.03
C ILE A 46 20.32 18.35 8.11
N LYS A 47 19.37 19.25 8.29
CA LYS A 47 19.62 20.68 8.44
C LYS A 47 20.71 20.95 9.50
N GLY A 48 21.69 21.77 9.14
CA GLY A 48 22.79 22.10 10.05
C GLY A 48 23.90 21.03 10.18
N THR A 49 23.84 19.94 9.38
CA THR A 49 24.89 18.93 9.34
C THR A 49 25.25 18.56 7.90
N ASN A 50 26.51 18.13 7.69
CA ASN A 50 26.94 17.64 6.37
C ASN A 50 26.52 16.17 6.09
N LYS A 51 25.68 15.59 6.93
CA LYS A 51 25.26 14.19 6.76
C LYS A 51 24.10 14.10 5.78
N LYS A 52 24.25 13.22 4.80
CA LYS A 52 23.24 12.90 3.80
C LYS A 52 22.81 11.43 3.94
N TYR A 53 21.54 11.18 3.78
CA TYR A 53 20.95 9.84 3.79
C TYR A 53 20.26 9.58 2.46
N LYS A 54 20.36 8.35 1.95
CA LYS A 54 19.67 7.92 0.74
C LYS A 54 18.38 7.24 1.13
N ILE A 55 17.26 7.82 0.72
CA ILE A 55 15.91 7.33 1.02
C ILE A 55 15.27 6.83 -0.27
N GLY A 56 14.93 5.55 -0.31
CA GLY A 56 14.18 4.93 -1.39
C GLY A 56 12.72 4.66 -1.00
N TRP A 57 11.97 4.02 -1.88
CA TRP A 57 10.59 3.62 -1.62
C TRP A 57 10.47 2.77 -0.36
N LEU A 58 9.54 3.13 0.51
CA LEU A 58 9.35 2.46 1.78
C LEU A 58 8.81 1.05 1.60
N LYS A 59 9.51 0.08 2.20
CA LYS A 59 9.11 -1.33 2.18
C LYS A 59 7.95 -1.58 3.14
N LYS A 60 7.09 -2.55 2.84
CA LYS A 60 5.93 -2.92 3.69
C LYS A 60 6.31 -3.17 5.14
N GLY A 61 7.44 -3.84 5.39
CA GLY A 61 7.93 -4.09 6.76
C GLY A 61 8.29 -2.81 7.51
N THR A 62 8.88 -1.83 6.83
CA THR A 62 9.18 -0.50 7.37
C THR A 62 7.90 0.23 7.73
N MET A 63 6.93 0.29 6.82
CA MET A 63 5.63 0.94 7.05
C MET A 63 4.88 0.32 8.23
N ARG A 64 4.84 -1.02 8.30
CA ARG A 64 4.23 -1.73 9.43
C ARG A 64 4.88 -1.37 10.75
N LYS A 65 6.22 -1.30 10.80
CA LYS A 65 6.95 -0.92 12.02
C LYS A 65 6.72 0.55 12.36
N MET A 66 6.65 1.45 11.39
CA MET A 66 6.29 2.86 11.60
C MET A 66 4.90 2.99 12.21
N THR A 67 3.91 2.27 11.69
CA THR A 67 2.55 2.23 12.27
C THR A 67 2.58 1.72 13.71
N SER A 68 3.33 0.64 13.98
CA SER A 68 3.49 0.12 15.34
C SER A 68 4.07 1.16 16.28
N VAL A 69 5.10 1.91 15.86
CA VAL A 69 5.73 2.97 16.67
C VAL A 69 4.78 4.15 16.88
N ALA A 70 4.01 4.54 15.86
CA ALA A 70 3.02 5.61 15.97
C ALA A 70 1.85 5.26 16.91
N LEU A 71 1.54 3.98 17.07
CA LEU A 71 0.48 3.50 17.97
C LEU A 71 0.98 3.20 19.38
N GLU A 72 2.29 3.24 19.64
CA GLU A 72 2.84 3.09 20.99
C GLU A 72 2.35 4.24 21.86
N LYS A 73 1.59 3.92 22.91
CA LYS A 73 1.17 4.90 23.92
C LYS A 73 2.39 5.33 24.73
N GLY A 74 2.87 6.52 24.51
CA GLY A 74 4.03 7.06 25.23
C GLY A 74 4.31 8.50 24.80
N LYS A 75 5.22 9.16 25.48
CA LYS A 75 5.62 10.53 25.18
C LYS A 75 6.13 10.64 23.74
N ASP A 76 5.53 11.55 23.00
CA ASP A 76 5.76 11.72 21.57
C ASP A 76 7.15 12.28 21.21
N ASP A 77 7.92 12.73 22.22
CA ASP A 77 9.22 13.37 22.04
C ASP A 77 10.23 12.52 21.23
N THR A 78 10.11 11.19 21.32
CA THR A 78 11.01 10.27 20.60
C THR A 78 10.47 9.81 19.26
N LEU A 79 9.23 10.17 18.92
CA LEU A 79 8.53 9.65 17.74
C LEU A 79 9.22 10.05 16.44
N SER A 80 9.64 11.29 16.32
CA SER A 80 10.34 11.81 15.15
C SER A 80 11.65 11.10 14.92
N ALA A 81 12.45 10.92 15.97
CA ALA A 81 13.74 10.22 15.87
C ALA A 81 13.56 8.73 15.54
N LYS A 82 12.58 8.07 16.15
CA LYS A 82 12.23 6.67 15.84
C LYS A 82 11.78 6.50 14.40
N THR A 83 10.90 7.38 13.92
CA THR A 83 10.38 7.32 12.56
C THR A 83 11.45 7.65 11.52
N ALA A 84 12.28 8.67 11.75
CA ALA A 84 13.40 9.00 10.90
C ALA A 84 14.40 7.85 10.80
N ALA A 85 14.72 7.18 11.91
CA ALA A 85 15.58 6.01 11.90
C ALA A 85 15.02 4.86 11.06
N LEU A 86 13.71 4.62 11.12
CA LEU A 86 13.05 3.58 10.30
C LEU A 86 13.11 3.91 8.80
N ILE A 87 12.88 5.18 8.43
CA ILE A 87 12.95 5.65 7.04
C ILE A 87 14.37 5.48 6.48
N VAL A 88 15.39 5.87 7.23
CA VAL A 88 16.79 5.74 6.83
C VAL A 88 17.20 4.28 6.67
N LEU A 89 16.79 3.41 7.59
CA LEU A 89 17.17 2.00 7.53
C LEU A 89 16.45 1.24 6.44
N ASN A 90 15.18 1.52 6.23
CA ASN A 90 14.29 1.00 5.18
C ASN A 90 14.55 -0.46 4.73
N ASN A 91 14.98 -1.32 5.64
CA ASN A 91 15.25 -2.73 5.38
C ASN A 91 15.01 -3.55 6.65
N TYR A 92 14.33 -4.70 6.52
CA TYR A 92 13.98 -5.55 7.65
C TYR A 92 15.18 -5.92 8.53
N TRP A 93 16.27 -6.39 7.93
CA TRP A 93 17.47 -6.78 8.67
C TRP A 93 18.17 -5.58 9.31
N LYS A 94 18.27 -4.47 8.60
CA LYS A 94 18.83 -3.24 9.15
C LYS A 94 17.98 -2.73 10.31
N ILE A 95 16.65 -2.76 10.18
CA ILE A 95 15.74 -2.36 11.25
C ILE A 95 15.91 -3.28 12.46
N LYS A 96 15.96 -4.59 12.26
CA LYS A 96 16.08 -5.56 13.36
C LYS A 96 17.34 -5.33 14.21
N PHE A 97 18.47 -5.04 13.57
CA PHE A 97 19.75 -4.91 14.28
C PHE A 97 20.11 -3.47 14.63
N PHE A 98 19.91 -2.53 13.74
CA PHE A 98 20.42 -1.15 13.89
C PHE A 98 19.36 -0.15 14.39
N TYR A 99 18.07 -0.48 14.31
CA TYR A 99 17.03 0.44 14.74
C TYR A 99 17.17 0.90 16.20
N PRO A 100 17.38 0.00 17.21
CA PRO A 100 17.49 0.42 18.60
C PRO A 100 18.71 1.32 18.86
N ILE A 101 19.76 1.20 18.05
CA ILE A 101 20.96 1.99 18.16
C ILE A 101 20.76 3.34 17.47
N LEU A 102 20.23 3.34 16.24
CA LEU A 102 20.16 4.54 15.41
C LEU A 102 19.20 5.60 15.96
N TRP A 103 17.99 5.20 16.42
CA TRP A 103 17.06 6.16 16.98
C TRP A 103 17.58 6.78 18.29
N ARG A 104 18.25 5.97 19.16
CA ARG A 104 18.89 6.49 20.37
C ARG A 104 20.04 7.43 20.02
N TRP A 105 20.79 7.10 18.98
CA TRP A 105 21.86 7.96 18.51
C TRP A 105 21.32 9.29 17.97
N PHE A 106 20.20 9.30 17.25
CA PHE A 106 19.53 10.53 16.81
C PHE A 106 19.03 11.36 17.99
N PHE A 107 18.43 10.72 18.96
CA PHE A 107 17.77 11.39 20.07
C PHE A 107 18.74 11.84 21.17
N TYR A 108 19.57 10.92 21.69
CA TYR A 108 20.44 11.20 22.84
C TYR A 108 21.85 11.69 22.48
N MET A 109 22.43 11.18 21.38
CA MET A 109 23.83 11.51 21.04
C MET A 109 23.94 12.73 20.15
N LYS A 110 22.98 12.95 19.28
CA LYS A 110 22.97 14.07 18.33
C LYS A 110 21.96 15.14 18.69
N GLU A 111 21.00 14.81 19.56
CA GLU A 111 19.93 15.72 20.01
C GLU A 111 19.27 16.45 18.83
N TYR A 112 19.00 15.69 17.73
CA TYR A 112 18.37 16.29 16.58
C TYR A 112 16.96 16.76 16.90
N THR A 113 16.70 18.03 16.58
CA THR A 113 15.38 18.61 16.73
C THR A 113 14.41 18.07 15.67
N ASP A 114 13.11 18.17 15.94
CA ASP A 114 12.06 17.77 14.98
C ASP A 114 12.19 18.52 13.66
N GLU A 115 12.61 19.79 13.70
CA GLU A 115 12.84 20.59 12.51
C GLU A 115 13.98 20.02 11.65
N GLN A 116 15.07 19.56 12.26
CA GLN A 116 16.20 18.95 11.56
C GLN A 116 15.81 17.62 10.91
N LEU A 117 14.94 16.84 11.57
CA LEU A 117 14.47 15.55 11.06
C LEU A 117 13.29 15.68 10.08
N SER A 118 12.66 16.86 10.01
CA SER A 118 11.46 17.10 9.20
C SER A 118 11.64 16.76 7.71
N GLU A 119 12.82 17.02 7.16
CA GLU A 119 13.14 16.74 5.75
C GLU A 119 13.19 15.23 5.46
N ILE A 120 13.75 14.44 6.38
CA ILE A 120 13.74 12.97 6.29
C ILE A 120 12.30 12.45 6.37
N LEU A 121 11.50 12.98 7.31
CA LEU A 121 10.10 12.59 7.49
C LEU A 121 9.26 12.97 6.27
N ALA A 122 9.43 14.18 5.74
CA ALA A 122 8.72 14.64 4.55
C ALA A 122 9.06 13.80 3.31
N THR A 123 10.33 13.48 3.12
CA THR A 123 10.77 12.61 2.02
C THR A 123 10.26 11.19 2.22
N GLY A 124 10.32 10.64 3.43
CA GLY A 124 9.74 9.34 3.75
C GLY A 124 8.25 9.27 3.43
N LYS A 125 7.48 10.31 3.74
CA LYS A 125 6.06 10.41 3.40
C LYS A 125 5.84 10.35 1.88
N LYS A 126 6.65 11.06 1.09
CA LYS A 126 6.56 11.05 -0.39
C LYS A 126 6.90 9.67 -0.98
N LYS A 127 7.76 8.89 -0.31
CA LYS A 127 8.21 7.56 -0.76
C LYS A 127 7.33 6.41 -0.23
N VAL A 128 6.11 6.69 0.22
CA VAL A 128 5.12 5.65 0.54
C VAL A 128 4.41 5.22 -0.74
N PRO A 129 4.48 3.94 -1.15
CA PRO A 129 3.86 3.46 -2.38
C PRO A 129 2.35 3.22 -2.19
N TYR A 130 1.55 4.29 -2.15
CA TYR A 130 0.10 4.21 -1.92
C TYR A 130 -0.64 3.48 -3.04
N ILE A 131 -0.33 3.80 -4.30
CA ILE A 131 -1.04 3.25 -5.47
C ILE A 131 -0.85 1.74 -5.56
N PRO A 132 0.39 1.19 -5.58
CA PRO A 132 0.59 -0.26 -5.61
C PRO A 132 -0.01 -0.97 -4.40
N PHE A 133 -0.02 -0.32 -3.23
CA PHE A 133 -0.64 -0.90 -2.03
C PHE A 133 -2.16 -1.04 -2.19
N LEU A 134 -2.84 0.01 -2.63
CA LEU A 134 -4.30 0.00 -2.85
C LEU A 134 -4.67 -0.99 -3.95
N THR A 135 -3.98 -0.95 -5.08
CA THR A 135 -4.22 -1.88 -6.20
C THR A 135 -4.10 -3.33 -5.76
N ASN A 136 -3.01 -3.69 -5.08
CA ASN A 136 -2.82 -5.05 -4.58
C ASN A 136 -3.88 -5.44 -3.55
N THR A 137 -4.33 -4.52 -2.70
CA THR A 137 -5.40 -4.79 -1.73
C THR A 137 -6.70 -5.10 -2.44
N ILE A 138 -7.09 -4.30 -3.44
CA ILE A 138 -8.30 -4.51 -4.25
C ILE A 138 -8.22 -5.85 -4.98
N LEU A 139 -7.09 -6.16 -5.63
CA LEU A 139 -6.90 -7.41 -6.34
C LEU A 139 -7.01 -8.62 -5.42
N VAL A 140 -6.33 -8.61 -4.28
CA VAL A 140 -6.38 -9.73 -3.31
C VAL A 140 -7.78 -9.90 -2.73
N THR A 141 -8.48 -8.79 -2.43
CA THR A 141 -9.86 -8.85 -1.93
C THR A 141 -10.79 -9.41 -3.00
N GLY A 142 -10.69 -8.93 -4.25
CA GLY A 142 -11.47 -9.45 -5.37
C GLY A 142 -11.21 -10.93 -5.64
N MET A 143 -9.96 -11.37 -5.61
CA MET A 143 -9.61 -12.80 -5.74
C MET A 143 -10.22 -13.63 -4.61
N ARG A 144 -10.13 -13.15 -3.36
CA ARG A 144 -10.72 -13.84 -2.21
C ARG A 144 -12.23 -13.98 -2.38
N ASP A 145 -12.91 -12.92 -2.77
CA ASP A 145 -14.38 -12.93 -2.92
C ASP A 145 -14.79 -13.85 -4.08
N THR A 146 -14.05 -13.88 -5.17
CA THR A 146 -14.25 -14.82 -6.29
C THR A 146 -14.06 -16.27 -5.86
N MET A 147 -12.99 -16.58 -5.12
CA MET A 147 -12.74 -17.94 -4.61
C MET A 147 -13.82 -18.38 -3.64
N MET A 148 -14.31 -17.49 -2.76
CA MET A 148 -15.39 -17.83 -1.83
C MET A 148 -16.71 -18.08 -2.57
N THR A 149 -17.00 -17.34 -3.62
CA THR A 149 -18.20 -17.55 -4.46
C THR A 149 -18.13 -18.87 -5.22
N MET A 150 -16.97 -19.16 -5.83
CA MET A 150 -16.75 -20.46 -6.50
C MET A 150 -16.90 -21.64 -5.54
N THR A 151 -16.33 -21.55 -4.35
CA THR A 151 -16.45 -22.66 -3.37
C THR A 151 -17.88 -22.88 -2.88
N LYS A 152 -18.70 -21.84 -2.76
CA LYS A 152 -20.11 -21.97 -2.40
C LYS A 152 -20.92 -22.63 -3.51
N GLU A 153 -20.75 -22.16 -4.75
CA GLU A 153 -21.43 -22.74 -5.91
C GLU A 153 -21.01 -24.21 -6.16
N GLU A 154 -19.74 -24.49 -5.99
CA GLU A 154 -19.22 -25.86 -6.13
C GLU A 154 -19.74 -26.78 -5.01
N ALA A 155 -19.80 -26.30 -3.77
CA ALA A 155 -20.41 -27.02 -2.68
C ALA A 155 -21.92 -27.27 -2.90
N GLU A 156 -22.64 -26.32 -3.46
CA GLU A 156 -24.06 -26.50 -3.84
C GLU A 156 -24.23 -27.50 -5.00
N ARG A 157 -23.38 -27.48 -6.03
CA ARG A 157 -23.36 -28.45 -7.11
C ARG A 157 -23.12 -29.87 -6.61
N ILE A 158 -22.12 -30.03 -5.73
CA ILE A 158 -21.79 -31.32 -5.12
C ILE A 158 -23.00 -31.80 -4.27
N ARG A 159 -23.64 -30.91 -3.52
CA ARG A 159 -24.81 -31.22 -2.71
C ARG A 159 -26.00 -31.63 -3.56
N GLN A 160 -26.22 -30.94 -4.68
CA GLN A 160 -27.29 -31.30 -5.63
C GLN A 160 -26.96 -32.60 -6.37
N GLY A 161 -25.72 -32.85 -6.76
CA GLY A 161 -25.25 -34.09 -7.39
C GLY A 161 -25.42 -35.30 -6.48
N LEU A 162 -25.22 -35.15 -5.17
CA LEU A 162 -25.42 -36.21 -4.20
C LEU A 162 -26.91 -36.58 -4.00
N HIS A 163 -27.83 -35.64 -4.25
CA HIS A 163 -29.29 -35.90 -4.18
C HIS A 163 -29.87 -36.47 -5.45
N THR A 164 -29.16 -36.41 -6.59
CA THR A 164 -29.61 -36.96 -7.87
C THR A 164 -29.06 -38.33 -8.19
N GLY A 165 -28.35 -38.95 -7.25
CA GLY A 165 -27.83 -40.30 -7.37
C GLY A 165 -28.93 -41.37 -7.38
N LYS A 166 -29.81 -41.37 -8.39
CA LYS A 166 -30.55 -42.54 -8.79
C LYS A 166 -29.65 -43.39 -9.67
N PRO A 167 -29.42 -44.68 -9.34
CA PRO A 167 -28.78 -45.58 -10.27
C PRO A 167 -29.66 -45.69 -11.52
N GLN A 168 -29.12 -45.33 -12.67
CA GLN A 168 -29.78 -45.64 -13.94
C GLN A 168 -29.68 -47.13 -14.19
N PRO A 169 -30.77 -47.74 -14.73
CA PRO A 169 -30.84 -49.16 -15.00
C PRO A 169 -29.91 -49.62 -16.11
#